data_02ef0efe3e4d930de4c7ee63d8d19177
#
_entry.id   02ef0efe3e4d930de4c7ee63d8d19177
#
_cell.length_a   1.000
_cell.length_b   1.000
_cell.length_c   1.000
_cell.angle_alpha   90.00
_cell.angle_beta   90.00
_cell.angle_gamma   90.00
#
_symmetry.space_group_name_H-M   'P 1'
#
loop_
_entity.id
_entity.type
_entity.pdbx_description
1 polymer ?
#
loop_
_entity_poly.entity_id
_entity_poly.type
_entity_poly.pdbx_seq_one_letter_code
_entity_poly.pdbx_strand_id
1 'polypeptide(L)' 'MTFTERQINNWKEFENVRELGLFNMYDRRAMECTSLEKDEWLFCMSNYAQLKAQAQGEEV' A
#
# COMPACT_ATOMS: atom_id res chain seq x y z
N MET A 1 3.11 -12.22 -11.20
CA MET A 1 1.74 -11.65 -11.25
C MET A 1 1.84 -10.15 -11.45
N THR A 2 1.00 -9.60 -12.34
CA THR A 2 1.04 -8.17 -12.66
C THR A 2 -0.14 -7.46 -12.02
N PHE A 3 0.16 -6.41 -11.25
CA PHE A 3 -0.86 -5.56 -10.65
C PHE A 3 -1.15 -4.38 -11.58
N THR A 4 -2.35 -3.80 -11.43
CA THR A 4 -2.71 -2.61 -12.20
C THR A 4 -1.98 -1.38 -11.67
N GLU A 5 -1.91 -0.34 -12.50
CA GLU A 5 -1.33 0.94 -12.09
C GLU A 5 -2.02 1.48 -10.84
N ARG A 6 -3.34 1.36 -10.77
CA ARG A 6 -4.10 1.79 -9.60
C ARG A 6 -3.68 1.03 -8.34
N GLN A 7 -3.48 -0.28 -8.46
CA GLN A 7 -3.06 -1.10 -7.32
C GLN A 7 -1.66 -0.69 -6.84
N ILE A 8 -0.76 -0.42 -7.76
CA ILE A 8 0.58 0.06 -7.42
C ILE A 8 0.52 1.43 -6.76
N ASN A 9 -0.31 2.35 -7.27
CA ASN A 9 -0.48 3.67 -6.67
C ASN A 9 -1.08 3.57 -5.26
N ASN A 10 -2.02 2.67 -5.07
CA ASN A 10 -2.58 2.40 -3.74
C ASN A 10 -1.50 1.91 -2.79
N TRP A 11 -0.65 1.00 -3.25
CA TRP A 11 0.45 0.51 -2.44
C TRP A 11 1.41 1.64 -2.06
N LYS A 12 1.66 2.59 -2.97
CA LYS A 12 2.54 3.72 -2.67
C LYS A 12 1.99 4.57 -1.53
N GLU A 13 0.69 4.81 -1.48
CA GLU A 13 0.05 5.50 -0.36
C GLU A 13 0.20 4.69 0.93
N PHE A 14 -0.03 3.39 0.86
CA PHE A 14 0.14 2.47 1.98
C PHE A 14 1.57 2.55 2.52
N GLU A 15 2.56 2.48 1.64
CA GLU A 15 3.97 2.52 2.02
C GLU A 15 4.35 3.85 2.66
N ASN A 16 3.81 4.96 2.17
CA ASN A 16 4.07 6.26 2.75
C ASN A 16 3.64 6.31 4.22
N VAL A 17 2.45 5.79 4.51
CA VAL A 17 1.94 5.77 5.89
C VAL A 17 2.81 4.87 6.75
N ARG A 18 3.24 3.72 6.21
CA ARG A 18 4.10 2.79 6.92
C ARG A 18 5.44 3.45 7.29
N GLU A 19 6.03 4.18 6.35
CA GLU A 19 7.31 4.85 6.57
C GLU A 19 7.22 6.00 7.57
N LEU A 20 6.07 6.68 7.64
CA LEU A 20 5.85 7.74 8.62
C LEU A 20 5.89 7.20 10.05
N GLY A 21 5.46 5.97 10.26
CA GLY A 21 5.53 5.31 11.55
C GLY A 21 4.64 5.92 12.63
N LEU A 22 3.65 6.74 12.24
CA LEU A 22 2.78 7.42 13.19
C LEU A 22 1.73 6.50 13.80
N PHE A 23 1.33 5.47 13.06
CA PHE A 23 0.28 4.54 13.48
C PHE A 23 0.70 3.12 13.20
N ASN A 24 0.16 2.18 13.98
CA ASN A 24 0.23 0.77 13.65
C ASN A 24 -0.57 0.55 12.36
N MET A 25 -0.04 -0.26 11.44
CA MET A 25 -0.69 -0.48 10.14
C MET A 25 -2.02 -1.23 10.26
N TYR A 26 -2.29 -1.84 11.42
CA TYR A 26 -3.59 -2.44 11.70
C TYR A 26 -4.57 -1.43 12.32
N ASP A 27 -4.11 -0.22 12.60
CA ASP A 27 -4.94 0.84 13.15
C ASP A 27 -5.73 1.49 12.03
N ARG A 28 -7.03 1.66 12.24
CA ARG A 28 -7.92 2.30 11.30
C ARG A 28 -7.45 3.71 10.92
N ARG A 29 -6.81 4.41 11.85
CA ARG A 29 -6.30 5.78 11.60
C ARG A 29 -5.20 5.80 10.54
N ALA A 30 -4.42 4.72 10.43
CA ALA A 30 -3.41 4.62 9.38
C ALA A 30 -4.08 4.63 8.01
N MET A 31 -5.15 3.85 7.85
CA MET A 31 -5.92 3.81 6.61
C MET A 31 -6.54 5.17 6.29
N GLU A 32 -7.04 5.87 7.31
CA GLU A 32 -7.67 7.18 7.15
C GLU A 32 -6.69 8.26 6.69
N CYS A 33 -5.40 8.03 6.81
CA CYS A 33 -4.38 8.93 6.26
C CYS A 33 -4.25 8.83 4.74
N THR A 34 -4.93 7.86 4.13
CA THR A 34 -4.89 7.63 2.69
C THR A 34 -6.27 7.82 2.10
N SER A 35 -6.33 7.82 0.76
CA SER A 35 -7.60 7.83 0.04
C SER A 35 -8.15 6.43 -0.18
N LEU A 36 -7.49 5.41 0.38
CA LEU A 36 -7.86 4.00 0.16
C LEU A 36 -9.10 3.62 0.94
N GLU A 37 -9.91 2.77 0.33
CA GLU A 37 -11.01 2.12 1.02
C GLU A 37 -10.49 0.90 1.77
N LYS A 38 -11.31 0.35 2.66
CA LYS A 38 -10.91 -0.76 3.51
C LYS A 38 -10.42 -1.98 2.72
N ASP A 39 -11.12 -2.33 1.64
CA ASP A 39 -10.73 -3.46 0.81
C ASP A 39 -9.42 -3.22 0.09
N GLU A 40 -9.19 -2.00 -0.38
CA GLU A 40 -7.92 -1.61 -1.03
C GLU A 40 -6.77 -1.65 -0.03
N TRP A 41 -7.01 -1.18 1.19
CA TRP A 41 -6.02 -1.23 2.27
C TRP A 41 -5.64 -2.66 2.60
N LEU A 42 -6.64 -3.53 2.78
CA LEU A 42 -6.41 -4.94 3.08
C LEU A 42 -5.71 -5.66 1.94
N PHE A 43 -6.03 -5.30 0.70
CA PHE A 43 -5.35 -5.86 -0.47
C PHE A 43 -3.86 -5.52 -0.44
N CYS A 44 -3.53 -4.26 -0.17
CA CYS A 44 -2.13 -3.83 -0.08
C CYS A 44 -1.40 -4.57 1.04
N MET A 45 -2.07 -4.77 2.17
CA MET A 45 -1.48 -5.49 3.30
C MET A 45 -1.23 -6.96 2.98
N SER A 46 -2.20 -7.60 2.32
CA SER A 46 -2.10 -9.03 1.99
C SER A 46 -1.09 -9.31 0.89
N ASN A 47 -0.86 -8.36 0.00
CA ASN A 47 0.02 -8.53 -1.16
C ASN A 47 1.24 -7.61 -1.11
N TYR A 48 1.61 -7.18 0.08
CA TYR A 48 2.66 -6.17 0.26
C TYR A 48 3.97 -6.53 -0.46
N ALA A 49 4.46 -7.74 -0.25
CA ALA A 49 5.75 -8.14 -0.80
C ALA A 49 5.72 -8.17 -2.34
N GLN A 50 4.64 -8.67 -2.92
CA GLN A 50 4.48 -8.74 -4.37
C GLN A 50 4.31 -7.35 -4.98
N LEU A 51 3.52 -6.49 -4.33
CA LEU A 51 3.33 -5.11 -4.78
C LEU A 51 4.64 -4.33 -4.72
N LYS A 52 5.37 -4.50 -3.63
CA LYS A 52 6.67 -3.85 -3.45
C LYS A 52 7.64 -4.27 -4.55
N ALA A 53 7.71 -5.56 -4.82
CA ALA A 53 8.60 -6.09 -5.84
C ALA A 53 8.29 -5.52 -7.22
N GLN A 54 7.02 -5.47 -7.58
CA GLN A 54 6.61 -4.92 -8.87
C GLN A 54 6.88 -3.41 -8.95
N ALA A 55 6.53 -2.68 -7.90
CA ALA A 55 6.74 -1.23 -7.88
C ALA A 55 8.22 -0.88 -8.00
N GLN A 56 9.07 -1.61 -7.31
CA GLN A 56 10.52 -1.39 -7.40
C GLN A 56 11.08 -1.80 -8.76
N GLY A 57 10.54 -2.86 -9.35
CA GLY A 57 10.94 -3.31 -10.68
C GLY A 57 10.60 -2.30 -11.77
N GLU A 58 9.53 -1.56 -11.61
CA GLU A 58 9.12 -0.54 -12.59
C GLU A 58 10.03 0.69 -12.59
N GLU A 59 10.81 0.86 -11.56
CA GLU A 59 11.73 2.00 -11.42
C GLU A 59 13.10 1.74 -12.05
N VAL A 60 13.30 0.56 -12.57
CA VAL A 60 14.59 0.17 -13.17
C VAL A 60 14.68 0.57 -14.63
#